data_0f19cb408fd49b58d55c5127a9db38d1
#
_entry.id   0f19cb408fd49b58d55c5127a9db38d1
#
_cell.length_a   1.000
_cell.length_b   1.000
_cell.length_c   1.000
_cell.angle_alpha   90.00
_cell.angle_beta   90.00
_cell.angle_gamma   90.00
#
_symmetry.space_group_name_H-M   'P 1'
#
loop_
_entity.id
_entity.type
_entity.pdbx_description
1 polymer ?
#
loop_
_entity_poly.entity_id
_entity_poly.type
_entity_poly.pdbx_seq_one_letter_code
_entity_poly.pdbx_strand_id
1 'polypeptide(L)'
;MLAIAEEGVLLAASTSPVGGQIADAYSMSKNIAQGNYGWAIVDGIGFIPVLGDAIKGAAKGTKLARTAADAAEALSTAKAALARTRAFARTRAAAEAYWRQIKARRDAIIDSFRGCKTEACRKARDADLRKVNRMPGKGGTWVDAHGNLVPAGSGYWKPDPGSSLYDALSKHQTPVQGVPFTDGKPDFTGFPPRGFDKTPQVEIEMSGVREKDIRAASRAYKDQSGTSTYYTNAPGTWHHEPDGVTMSYVDKDIHTAYQKANGSANSGTPHAGGDSMVRDPVF
;
A
#
# COMPACT_ATOMS: atom_id res chain seq x y z
N MET A 1 10.50 -8.48 -33.99
CA MET A 1 10.55 -7.71 -35.25
C MET A 1 9.47 -6.61 -35.32
N LEU A 2 8.23 -6.83 -34.94
CA LEU A 2 7.17 -5.80 -34.95
C LEU A 2 7.49 -4.58 -34.04
N ALA A 3 8.02 -4.78 -32.85
CA ALA A 3 8.37 -3.70 -31.93
C ALA A 3 9.47 -2.77 -32.47
N ILE A 4 10.47 -3.32 -33.17
CA ILE A 4 11.58 -2.54 -33.75
C ILE A 4 11.09 -1.70 -34.97
N ALA A 5 10.11 -2.20 -35.70
CA ALA A 5 9.51 -1.46 -36.82
C ALA A 5 8.65 -0.28 -36.30
N GLU A 6 7.96 -0.45 -35.18
CA GLU A 6 7.13 0.59 -34.53
C GLU A 6 7.97 1.74 -33.98
N GLU A 7 9.09 1.43 -33.31
CA GLU A 7 10.05 2.42 -32.83
C GLU A 7 10.73 3.18 -33.98
N GLY A 8 11.06 2.52 -35.08
CA GLY A 8 11.63 3.16 -36.24
C GLY A 8 10.69 4.15 -36.92
N VAL A 9 9.38 3.85 -36.99
CA VAL A 9 8.36 4.75 -37.52
C VAL A 9 8.13 5.95 -36.64
N LEU A 10 8.13 5.75 -35.30
CA LEU A 10 8.02 6.83 -34.29
C LEU A 10 9.23 7.76 -34.35
N LEU A 11 10.45 7.23 -34.50
CA LEU A 11 11.66 8.04 -34.62
C LEU A 11 11.68 8.86 -35.90
N ALA A 12 11.23 8.30 -37.01
CA ALA A 12 11.12 9.02 -38.28
C ALA A 12 10.05 10.14 -38.25
N ALA A 13 8.94 9.89 -37.55
CA ALA A 13 7.90 10.90 -37.33
C ALA A 13 8.36 12.04 -36.41
N SER A 14 9.23 11.76 -35.42
CA SER A 14 9.73 12.75 -34.46
C SER A 14 10.69 13.76 -35.08
N THR A 15 11.24 13.49 -36.27
CA THR A 15 12.17 14.41 -36.95
C THR A 15 11.48 15.48 -37.80
N SER A 16 10.17 15.41 -37.99
CA SER A 16 9.40 16.42 -38.72
C SER A 16 8.70 17.39 -37.75
N PRO A 17 8.58 18.69 -38.08
CA PRO A 17 8.00 19.70 -37.18
C PRO A 17 6.54 19.44 -36.77
N VAL A 18 5.78 18.67 -37.53
CA VAL A 18 4.39 18.28 -37.22
C VAL A 18 4.29 16.83 -36.77
N GLY A 19 5.11 15.94 -37.33
CA GLY A 19 5.11 14.51 -37.04
C GLY A 19 5.72 14.21 -35.65
N GLY A 20 6.71 15.00 -35.20
CA GLY A 20 7.33 14.87 -33.90
C GLY A 20 6.35 14.96 -32.74
N GLN A 21 5.42 15.90 -32.82
CA GLN A 21 4.42 16.15 -31.77
C GLN A 21 3.39 15.06 -31.65
N ILE A 22 2.98 14.47 -32.79
CA ILE A 22 2.05 13.33 -32.82
C ILE A 22 2.75 12.09 -32.25
N ALA A 23 4.03 11.89 -32.57
CA ALA A 23 4.84 10.81 -32.04
C ALA A 23 5.05 10.94 -30.53
N ASP A 24 5.35 12.14 -30.01
CA ASP A 24 5.54 12.42 -28.60
C ASP A 24 4.24 12.20 -27.80
N ALA A 25 3.10 12.66 -28.33
CA ALA A 25 1.78 12.44 -27.70
C ALA A 25 1.40 10.94 -27.67
N TYR A 26 1.69 10.20 -28.74
CA TYR A 26 1.45 8.75 -28.80
C TYR A 26 2.37 8.01 -27.85
N SER A 27 3.66 8.31 -27.83
CA SER A 27 4.65 7.72 -26.93
C SER A 27 4.31 8.01 -25.45
N MET A 28 3.93 9.24 -25.13
CA MET A 28 3.48 9.61 -23.79
C MET A 28 2.25 8.79 -23.36
N SER A 29 1.23 8.66 -24.23
CA SER A 29 0.03 7.90 -23.90
C SER A 29 0.31 6.40 -23.72
N LYS A 30 1.19 5.82 -24.55
CA LYS A 30 1.64 4.44 -24.46
C LYS A 30 2.43 4.19 -23.16
N ASN A 31 3.36 5.09 -22.82
CA ASN A 31 4.16 5.00 -21.59
C ASN A 31 3.31 5.14 -20.32
N ILE A 32 2.29 6.00 -20.32
CA ILE A 32 1.31 6.10 -19.25
C ILE A 32 0.51 4.79 -19.11
N ALA A 33 0.01 4.26 -20.20
CA ALA A 33 -0.75 3.00 -20.22
C ALA A 33 0.07 1.79 -19.75
N GLN A 34 1.39 1.82 -19.95
CA GLN A 34 2.34 0.79 -19.53
C GLN A 34 2.93 1.01 -18.14
N GLY A 35 2.56 2.07 -17.43
CA GLY A 35 3.12 2.44 -16.11
C GLY A 35 4.54 3.02 -16.16
N ASN A 36 5.06 3.34 -17.34
CA ASN A 36 6.40 3.89 -17.56
C ASN A 36 6.40 5.42 -17.43
N TYR A 37 5.98 5.92 -16.28
CA TYR A 37 5.78 7.35 -16.03
C TYR A 37 7.03 8.22 -16.24
N GLY A 38 8.23 7.68 -16.03
CA GLY A 38 9.50 8.39 -16.26
C GLY A 38 9.68 8.82 -17.71
N TRP A 39 9.41 7.92 -18.66
CA TRP A 39 9.48 8.18 -20.09
C TRP A 39 8.32 9.05 -20.59
N ALA A 40 7.13 8.86 -20.04
CA ALA A 40 5.98 9.71 -20.35
C ALA A 40 6.22 11.19 -20.04
N ILE A 41 7.09 11.50 -19.05
CA ILE A 41 7.47 12.89 -18.72
C ILE A 41 8.44 13.45 -19.76
N VAL A 42 9.40 12.66 -20.21
CA VAL A 42 10.38 13.08 -21.23
C VAL A 42 9.64 13.43 -22.51
N ASP A 43 8.69 12.58 -22.92
CA ASP A 43 7.84 12.79 -24.10
C ASP A 43 6.95 14.04 -23.92
N GLY A 44 6.42 14.28 -22.70
CA GLY A 44 5.60 15.46 -22.38
C GLY A 44 6.36 16.79 -22.40
N ILE A 45 7.67 16.79 -22.12
CA ILE A 45 8.50 18.02 -22.18
C ILE A 45 8.64 18.54 -23.60
N GLY A 46 8.74 17.62 -24.60
CA GLY A 46 8.78 17.99 -26.03
C GLY A 46 7.50 18.65 -26.52
N PHE A 47 6.36 18.41 -25.84
CA PHE A 47 5.06 18.93 -26.22
C PHE A 47 4.76 20.37 -25.76
N ILE A 48 5.45 20.84 -24.72
CA ILE A 48 5.15 22.12 -24.03
C ILE A 48 5.37 23.38 -24.89
N PRO A 49 6.43 23.53 -25.70
CA PRO A 49 6.65 24.72 -26.51
C PRO A 49 5.56 24.97 -27.56
N VAL A 50 4.99 23.90 -28.09
CA VAL A 50 4.01 23.95 -29.17
C VAL A 50 2.59 24.25 -28.66
N LEU A 51 2.28 23.88 -27.43
CA LEU A 51 1.04 24.30 -26.78
C LEU A 51 0.92 25.81 -26.72
N GLY A 52 2.02 26.54 -26.45
CA GLY A 52 2.06 28.01 -26.43
C GLY A 52 1.72 28.66 -27.78
N ASP A 53 2.21 28.09 -28.86
CA ASP A 53 1.97 28.58 -30.24
C ASP A 53 0.62 28.11 -30.79
N ALA A 54 0.14 26.92 -30.43
CA ALA A 54 -1.20 26.44 -30.76
C ALA A 54 -2.29 27.30 -30.07
N ILE A 55 -2.09 27.72 -28.84
CA ILE A 55 -3.01 28.59 -28.10
C ILE A 55 -3.06 29.97 -28.74
N LYS A 56 -1.95 30.53 -29.22
CA LYS A 56 -1.91 31.83 -29.93
C LYS A 56 -2.57 31.76 -31.31
N GLY A 57 -2.51 30.61 -31.98
CA GLY A 57 -3.16 30.35 -33.26
C GLY A 57 -4.66 30.02 -33.16
N ALA A 58 -5.12 29.59 -31.99
CA ALA A 58 -6.50 29.11 -31.73
C ALA A 58 -7.56 30.21 -31.74
N ALA A 59 -7.17 31.48 -31.84
CA ALA A 59 -8.11 32.59 -32.01
C ALA A 59 -8.94 32.54 -33.33
N LYS A 60 -8.67 31.53 -34.19
CA LYS A 60 -9.33 31.38 -35.51
C LYS A 60 -10.04 30.06 -35.78
N GLY A 61 -10.16 29.14 -34.82
CA GLY A 61 -10.85 27.88 -35.12
C GLY A 61 -11.27 27.06 -33.88
N THR A 62 -12.57 26.83 -33.74
CA THR A 62 -13.19 26.11 -32.63
C THR A 62 -12.66 24.70 -32.41
N LYS A 63 -12.18 24.02 -33.47
CA LYS A 63 -11.64 22.67 -33.40
C LYS A 63 -10.22 22.64 -32.77
N LEU A 64 -9.37 23.58 -33.14
CA LEU A 64 -8.01 23.70 -32.62
C LEU A 64 -8.01 24.15 -31.14
N ALA A 65 -8.96 25.02 -30.75
CA ALA A 65 -9.13 25.44 -29.37
C ALA A 65 -9.57 24.27 -28.46
N ARG A 66 -10.45 23.38 -28.93
CA ARG A 66 -10.83 22.15 -28.18
C ARG A 66 -9.64 21.22 -27.99
N THR A 67 -8.88 20.94 -29.05
CA THR A 67 -7.69 20.08 -28.98
C THR A 67 -6.64 20.65 -28.00
N ALA A 68 -6.46 21.97 -27.96
CA ALA A 68 -5.54 22.62 -27.02
C ALA A 68 -6.06 22.54 -25.57
N ALA A 69 -7.37 22.66 -25.35
CA ALA A 69 -7.99 22.50 -24.03
C ALA A 69 -7.86 21.05 -23.53
N ASP A 70 -8.15 20.07 -24.38
CA ASP A 70 -8.02 18.64 -24.07
C ASP A 70 -6.56 18.28 -23.73
N ALA A 71 -5.60 18.83 -24.47
CA ALA A 71 -4.16 18.62 -24.19
C ALA A 71 -3.73 19.30 -22.88
N ALA A 72 -4.24 20.47 -22.55
CA ALA A 72 -3.97 21.14 -21.27
C ALA A 72 -4.54 20.36 -20.08
N GLU A 73 -5.75 19.82 -20.23
CA GLU A 73 -6.37 18.95 -19.22
C GLU A 73 -5.58 17.65 -19.03
N ALA A 74 -5.18 16.99 -20.12
CA ALA A 74 -4.33 15.80 -20.06
C ALA A 74 -3.00 16.07 -19.37
N LEU A 75 -2.34 17.20 -19.68
CA LEU A 75 -1.10 17.61 -19.02
C LEU A 75 -1.29 17.90 -17.54
N SER A 76 -2.38 18.55 -17.16
CA SER A 76 -2.74 18.82 -15.76
C SER A 76 -2.93 17.50 -15.00
N THR A 77 -3.67 16.56 -15.59
CA THR A 77 -3.90 15.21 -15.04
C THR A 77 -2.59 14.44 -14.89
N ALA A 78 -1.72 14.45 -15.90
CA ALA A 78 -0.42 13.81 -15.85
C ALA A 78 0.50 14.40 -14.75
N LYS A 79 0.52 15.73 -14.60
CA LYS A 79 1.26 16.41 -13.52
C LYS A 79 0.74 16.03 -12.14
N ALA A 80 -0.58 15.96 -11.95
CA ALA A 80 -1.19 15.53 -10.70
C ALA A 80 -0.86 14.06 -10.37
N ALA A 81 -0.93 13.17 -11.36
CA ALA A 81 -0.55 11.77 -11.21
C ALA A 81 0.92 11.61 -10.81
N LEU A 82 1.82 12.36 -11.46
CA LEU A 82 3.24 12.36 -11.14
C LEU A 82 3.51 12.87 -9.72
N ALA A 83 2.86 13.97 -9.33
CA ALA A 83 2.99 14.51 -7.98
C ALA A 83 2.56 13.50 -6.92
N ARG A 84 1.44 12.77 -7.15
CA ARG A 84 0.95 11.69 -6.30
C ARG A 84 1.97 10.54 -6.22
N THR A 85 2.49 10.07 -7.35
CA THR A 85 3.49 8.99 -7.39
C THR A 85 4.74 9.36 -6.59
N ARG A 86 5.22 10.61 -6.73
CA ARG A 86 6.38 11.11 -5.96
C ARG A 86 6.07 11.22 -4.45
N ALA A 87 4.86 11.61 -4.08
CA ALA A 87 4.42 11.65 -2.70
C ALA A 87 4.40 10.24 -2.10
N PHE A 88 3.82 9.26 -2.79
CA PHE A 88 3.81 7.85 -2.36
C PHE A 88 5.22 7.28 -2.21
N ALA A 89 6.11 7.54 -3.17
CA ALA A 89 7.50 7.08 -3.08
C ALA A 89 8.22 7.65 -1.86
N ARG A 90 8.01 8.93 -1.53
CA ARG A 90 8.59 9.55 -0.31
C ARG A 90 8.03 8.93 0.96
N THR A 91 6.72 8.72 1.03
CA THR A 91 6.07 8.09 2.19
C THR A 91 6.59 6.67 2.39
N ARG A 92 6.69 5.86 1.34
CA ARG A 92 7.29 4.52 1.41
C ARG A 92 8.73 4.54 1.91
N ALA A 93 9.55 5.42 1.38
CA ALA A 93 10.96 5.54 1.80
C ALA A 93 11.07 5.91 3.29
N ALA A 94 10.21 6.79 3.79
CA ALA A 94 10.14 7.12 5.22
C ALA A 94 9.68 5.92 6.05
N ALA A 95 8.65 5.19 5.60
CA ALA A 95 8.18 3.97 6.23
C ALA A 95 9.26 2.89 6.31
N GLU A 96 9.98 2.65 5.23
CA GLU A 96 11.10 1.71 5.18
C GLU A 96 12.23 2.11 6.14
N ALA A 97 12.56 3.41 6.21
CA ALA A 97 13.58 3.89 7.14
C ALA A 97 13.19 3.64 8.59
N TYR A 98 11.95 3.91 8.95
CA TYR A 98 11.40 3.61 10.27
C TYR A 98 11.47 2.11 10.58
N TRP A 99 11.00 1.27 9.68
CA TRP A 99 11.00 -0.17 9.88
C TRP A 99 12.40 -0.76 9.98
N ARG A 100 13.39 -0.20 9.27
CA ARG A 100 14.80 -0.57 9.47
C ARG A 100 15.27 -0.27 10.91
N GLN A 101 14.87 0.86 11.49
CA GLN A 101 15.20 1.18 12.90
C GLN A 101 14.49 0.23 13.88
N ILE A 102 13.21 -0.06 13.66
CA ILE A 102 12.47 -1.03 14.46
C ILE A 102 13.13 -2.41 14.38
N LYS A 103 13.48 -2.86 13.18
CA LYS A 103 14.17 -4.14 12.99
C LYS A 103 15.50 -4.18 13.74
N ALA A 104 16.34 -3.16 13.61
CA ALA A 104 17.63 -3.09 14.31
C ALA A 104 17.48 -3.15 15.83
N ARG A 105 16.49 -2.45 16.41
CA ARG A 105 16.17 -2.53 17.85
C ARG A 105 15.72 -3.93 18.26
N ARG A 106 14.87 -4.56 17.45
CA ARG A 106 14.40 -5.93 17.69
C ARG A 106 15.54 -6.94 17.65
N ASP A 107 16.41 -6.85 16.63
CA ASP A 107 17.57 -7.73 16.47
C ASP A 107 18.51 -7.60 17.68
N ALA A 108 18.78 -6.39 18.14
CA ALA A 108 19.60 -6.14 19.34
C ALA A 108 19.00 -6.77 20.60
N ILE A 109 17.67 -6.71 20.79
CA ILE A 109 16.98 -7.40 21.90
C ILE A 109 17.11 -8.91 21.74
N ILE A 110 16.83 -9.48 20.58
CA ILE A 110 16.93 -10.91 20.31
C ILE A 110 18.35 -11.40 20.62
N ASP A 111 19.36 -10.65 20.18
CA ASP A 111 20.76 -10.98 20.42
C ASP A 111 21.15 -10.89 21.91
N SER A 112 20.62 -9.93 22.67
CA SER A 112 20.88 -9.82 24.11
C SER A 112 20.30 -11.02 24.91
N PHE A 113 19.32 -11.72 24.36
CA PHE A 113 18.74 -12.93 24.90
C PHE A 113 19.23 -14.21 24.20
N ARG A 114 20.34 -14.15 23.47
CA ARG A 114 20.96 -15.31 22.84
C ARG A 114 21.29 -16.37 23.89
N GLY A 115 20.82 -17.61 23.67
CA GLY A 115 20.98 -18.69 24.66
C GLY A 115 19.87 -18.76 25.71
N CYS A 116 18.83 -17.98 25.59
CA CYS A 116 17.64 -18.00 26.44
C CYS A 116 16.91 -19.35 26.34
N LYS A 117 17.01 -20.18 27.38
CA LYS A 117 16.42 -21.55 27.40
C LYS A 117 15.19 -21.66 28.31
N THR A 118 15.10 -20.82 29.34
CA THR A 118 13.99 -20.87 30.30
C THR A 118 12.77 -20.10 29.84
N GLU A 119 11.59 -20.48 30.35
CA GLU A 119 10.34 -19.77 30.06
C GLU A 119 10.38 -18.33 30.57
N ALA A 120 10.94 -18.11 31.79
CA ALA A 120 11.08 -16.78 32.35
C ALA A 120 11.92 -15.86 31.46
N CYS A 121 13.02 -16.39 30.94
CA CYS A 121 13.88 -15.66 30.02
C CYS A 121 13.17 -15.33 28.70
N ARG A 122 12.43 -16.25 28.11
CA ARG A 122 11.62 -15.99 26.90
C ARG A 122 10.54 -14.94 27.15
N LYS A 123 9.85 -15.00 28.28
CA LYS A 123 8.85 -13.99 28.66
C LYS A 123 9.46 -12.60 28.81
N ALA A 124 10.66 -12.48 29.40
CA ALA A 124 11.39 -11.21 29.51
C ALA A 124 11.75 -10.64 28.11
N ARG A 125 12.37 -11.46 27.26
CA ARG A 125 12.66 -11.09 25.86
C ARG A 125 11.41 -10.57 25.15
N ASP A 126 10.32 -11.33 25.19
CA ASP A 126 9.10 -10.98 24.47
C ASP A 126 8.41 -9.74 25.06
N ALA A 127 8.58 -9.49 26.37
CA ALA A 127 8.15 -8.24 26.99
C ALA A 127 8.93 -7.03 26.45
N ASP A 128 10.26 -7.15 26.27
CA ASP A 128 11.08 -6.09 25.68
C ASP A 128 10.78 -5.87 24.20
N LEU A 129 10.60 -6.94 23.43
CA LEU A 129 10.19 -6.84 22.04
C LEU A 129 8.85 -6.11 21.87
N ARG A 130 7.89 -6.30 22.78
CA ARG A 130 6.61 -5.58 22.76
C ARG A 130 6.71 -4.09 23.11
N LYS A 131 7.82 -3.64 23.72
CA LYS A 131 8.09 -2.20 23.95
C LYS A 131 8.56 -1.50 22.67
N VAL A 132 9.17 -2.25 21.73
CA VAL A 132 9.65 -1.68 20.47
C VAL A 132 8.50 -1.41 19.51
N ASN A 133 7.58 -2.36 19.40
CA ASN A 133 6.33 -2.18 18.66
C ASN A 133 5.21 -3.03 19.26
N ARG A 134 3.97 -2.57 19.08
CA ARG A 134 2.82 -3.21 19.70
C ARG A 134 2.50 -4.55 19.03
N MET A 135 2.46 -5.59 19.86
CA MET A 135 2.20 -6.97 19.43
C MET A 135 1.37 -7.69 20.49
N PRO A 136 0.61 -8.73 20.14
CA PRO A 136 -0.10 -9.55 21.09
C PRO A 136 0.83 -10.13 22.17
N GLY A 137 0.36 -10.15 23.40
CA GLY A 137 1.15 -10.63 24.54
C GLY A 137 0.40 -11.58 25.45
N LYS A 138 -0.90 -11.81 25.23
CA LYS A 138 -1.75 -12.69 26.05
C LYS A 138 -2.72 -13.43 25.13
N GLY A 139 -3.11 -14.65 25.52
CA GLY A 139 -4.10 -15.44 24.78
C GLY A 139 -3.57 -16.09 23.52
N GLY A 140 -2.27 -16.40 23.49
CA GLY A 140 -1.64 -17.11 22.39
C GLY A 140 -0.14 -17.23 22.56
N THR A 141 0.50 -17.78 21.53
CA THR A 141 1.93 -18.13 21.53
C THR A 141 2.55 -17.80 20.17
N TRP A 142 3.81 -17.36 20.19
CA TRP A 142 4.61 -17.11 19.00
C TRP A 142 5.27 -18.39 18.52
N VAL A 143 4.96 -18.82 17.29
CA VAL A 143 5.47 -20.06 16.70
C VAL A 143 5.95 -19.84 15.24
N ASP A 144 6.89 -20.69 14.80
CA ASP A 144 7.23 -20.81 13.39
C ASP A 144 6.21 -21.68 12.63
N ALA A 145 6.45 -21.94 11.35
CA ALA A 145 5.61 -22.80 10.51
C ALA A 145 5.57 -24.26 10.99
N HIS A 146 6.53 -24.68 11.80
CA HIS A 146 6.63 -26.03 12.37
C HIS A 146 6.04 -26.13 13.79
N GLY A 147 5.56 -25.00 14.35
CA GLY A 147 5.03 -24.93 15.71
C GLY A 147 6.08 -24.74 16.81
N ASN A 148 7.35 -24.51 16.46
CA ASN A 148 8.40 -24.23 17.43
C ASN A 148 8.27 -22.78 17.96
N LEU A 149 8.62 -22.59 19.24
CA LEU A 149 8.59 -21.28 19.86
C LEU A 149 9.61 -20.32 19.23
N VAL A 150 9.15 -19.14 18.83
CA VAL A 150 9.98 -18.07 18.26
C VAL A 150 9.85 -16.78 19.06
N PRO A 151 10.75 -15.79 18.88
CA PRO A 151 10.62 -14.48 19.48
C PRO A 151 9.32 -13.77 19.06
N ALA A 152 8.74 -12.96 19.96
CA ALA A 152 7.54 -12.20 19.69
C ALA A 152 7.69 -11.33 18.42
N GLY A 153 6.66 -11.40 17.54
CA GLY A 153 6.65 -10.68 16.26
C GLY A 153 7.45 -11.36 15.15
N SER A 154 7.81 -12.63 15.33
CA SER A 154 8.39 -13.50 14.30
C SER A 154 7.47 -14.70 14.07
N GLY A 155 7.37 -15.18 12.82
CA GLY A 155 6.54 -16.33 12.48
C GLY A 155 5.04 -16.04 12.59
N TYR A 156 4.33 -16.77 13.48
CA TYR A 156 2.88 -16.67 13.61
C TYR A 156 2.48 -16.37 15.04
N TRP A 157 1.50 -15.48 15.22
CA TRP A 157 0.75 -15.41 16.46
C TRP A 157 -0.35 -16.46 16.45
N LYS A 158 -0.13 -17.58 17.11
CA LYS A 158 -1.10 -18.68 17.28
C LYS A 158 -1.96 -18.40 18.52
N PRO A 159 -3.25 -18.04 18.36
CA PRO A 159 -4.13 -17.77 19.49
C PRO A 159 -4.47 -19.06 20.25
N ASP A 160 -4.73 -18.92 21.55
CA ASP A 160 -5.19 -20.03 22.38
C ASP A 160 -6.58 -20.48 21.92
N PRO A 161 -6.89 -21.81 21.98
CA PRO A 161 -8.21 -22.33 21.73
C PRO A 161 -9.28 -21.63 22.60
N GLY A 162 -10.44 -21.35 22.01
CA GLY A 162 -11.55 -20.68 22.68
C GLY A 162 -11.43 -19.14 22.73
N SER A 163 -10.37 -18.56 22.20
CA SER A 163 -10.30 -17.12 21.99
C SER A 163 -11.08 -16.70 20.74
N SER A 164 -11.61 -15.46 20.72
CA SER A 164 -12.34 -14.95 19.55
C SER A 164 -11.49 -14.96 18.27
N LEU A 165 -10.17 -14.77 18.38
CA LEU A 165 -9.27 -14.85 17.23
C LEU A 165 -9.09 -16.29 16.74
N TYR A 166 -8.99 -17.26 17.66
CA TYR A 166 -8.98 -18.69 17.29
C TYR A 166 -10.24 -19.08 16.54
N ASP A 167 -11.42 -18.65 17.04
CA ASP A 167 -12.69 -18.95 16.41
C ASP A 167 -12.83 -18.29 15.03
N ALA A 168 -12.37 -17.06 14.87
CA ALA A 168 -12.38 -16.36 13.58
C ALA A 168 -11.46 -17.05 12.55
N LEU A 169 -10.22 -17.39 12.94
CA LEU A 169 -9.28 -18.10 12.08
C LEU A 169 -9.78 -19.50 11.70
N SER A 170 -10.42 -20.22 12.64
CA SER A 170 -10.96 -21.56 12.38
C SER A 170 -12.13 -21.58 11.39
N LYS A 171 -12.86 -20.48 11.29
CA LYS A 171 -13.97 -20.28 10.35
C LYS A 171 -13.55 -19.69 9.02
N HIS A 172 -12.33 -19.20 8.92
CA HIS A 172 -11.84 -18.63 7.68
C HIS A 172 -11.74 -19.70 6.59
N GLN A 173 -12.02 -19.30 5.34
CA GLN A 173 -12.03 -20.19 4.17
C GLN A 173 -10.68 -20.88 3.92
N THR A 174 -9.59 -20.29 4.39
CA THR A 174 -8.24 -20.87 4.36
C THR A 174 -7.79 -21.08 5.80
N PRO A 175 -7.79 -22.31 6.33
CA PRO A 175 -7.30 -22.59 7.67
C PRO A 175 -5.84 -22.17 7.81
N VAL A 176 -5.55 -21.35 8.81
CA VAL A 176 -4.21 -20.83 9.07
C VAL A 176 -3.79 -21.10 10.51
N GLN A 177 -2.49 -21.28 10.72
CA GLN A 177 -1.94 -21.55 12.05
C GLN A 177 -2.06 -20.39 13.03
N GLY A 178 -2.24 -19.17 12.48
CA GLY A 178 -2.29 -17.92 13.23
C GLY A 178 -2.11 -16.73 12.30
N VAL A 179 -2.00 -15.54 12.87
CA VAL A 179 -1.69 -14.32 12.11
C VAL A 179 -0.18 -14.28 11.85
N PRO A 180 0.27 -14.22 10.58
CA PRO A 180 1.68 -14.12 10.24
C PRO A 180 2.28 -12.78 10.69
N PHE A 181 3.58 -12.81 11.01
CA PHE A 181 4.36 -11.63 11.39
C PHE A 181 5.76 -11.65 10.78
N THR A 182 6.19 -10.49 10.33
CA THR A 182 7.58 -10.27 9.90
C THR A 182 8.12 -9.00 10.57
N ASP A 183 9.21 -9.15 11.33
CA ASP A 183 9.86 -8.04 12.07
C ASP A 183 8.89 -7.25 12.96
N GLY A 184 7.89 -7.94 13.54
CA GLY A 184 6.88 -7.34 14.40
C GLY A 184 5.69 -6.70 13.68
N LYS A 185 5.62 -6.79 12.36
CA LYS A 185 4.50 -6.35 11.54
C LYS A 185 3.54 -7.51 11.29
N PRO A 186 2.25 -7.38 11.61
CA PRO A 186 1.25 -8.37 11.20
C PRO A 186 1.04 -8.31 9.69
N ASP A 187 0.83 -9.47 9.08
CA ASP A 187 0.45 -9.60 7.67
C ASP A 187 -0.99 -10.13 7.58
N PHE A 188 -1.89 -9.27 7.10
CA PHE A 188 -3.29 -9.63 6.88
C PHE A 188 -3.61 -9.93 5.41
N THR A 189 -2.64 -9.88 4.50
CA THR A 189 -2.87 -10.09 3.07
C THR A 189 -3.36 -11.51 2.73
N GLY A 190 -3.06 -12.48 3.60
CA GLY A 190 -3.56 -13.85 3.50
C GLY A 190 -4.99 -14.08 3.98
N PHE A 191 -5.71 -13.02 4.40
CA PHE A 191 -7.08 -13.11 4.92
C PHE A 191 -8.08 -12.30 4.09
N PRO A 192 -8.36 -12.72 2.84
CA PRO A 192 -9.37 -12.05 2.04
C PRO A 192 -10.76 -12.15 2.70
N PRO A 193 -11.59 -11.12 2.59
CA PRO A 193 -12.96 -11.18 3.09
C PRO A 193 -13.77 -12.25 2.36
N ARG A 194 -14.81 -12.75 3.02
CA ARG A 194 -15.72 -13.71 2.39
C ARG A 194 -16.26 -13.20 1.06
N GLY A 195 -16.15 -14.03 0.02
CA GLY A 195 -16.55 -13.70 -1.34
C GLY A 195 -15.46 -13.04 -2.19
N PHE A 196 -14.23 -12.95 -1.66
CA PHE A 196 -13.06 -12.50 -2.40
C PHE A 196 -12.02 -13.63 -2.46
N ASP A 197 -11.46 -13.86 -3.65
CA ASP A 197 -10.38 -14.85 -3.84
C ASP A 197 -9.02 -14.34 -3.36
N LYS A 198 -8.86 -13.02 -3.34
CA LYS A 198 -7.64 -12.32 -2.92
C LYS A 198 -8.02 -11.11 -2.06
N THR A 199 -7.12 -10.74 -1.19
CA THR A 199 -7.22 -9.48 -0.43
C THR A 199 -7.10 -8.29 -1.38
N PRO A 200 -8.18 -7.50 -1.60
CA PRO A 200 -8.10 -6.29 -2.41
C PRO A 200 -7.15 -5.28 -1.78
N GLN A 201 -6.34 -4.63 -2.61
CA GLN A 201 -5.40 -3.59 -2.17
C GLN A 201 -5.55 -2.34 -3.03
N VAL A 202 -5.43 -1.19 -2.41
CA VAL A 202 -5.42 0.12 -3.08
C VAL A 202 -4.38 1.02 -2.44
N GLU A 203 -3.86 1.96 -3.21
CA GLU A 203 -2.99 3.02 -2.71
C GLU A 203 -3.79 4.30 -2.54
N ILE A 204 -3.64 4.93 -1.38
CA ILE A 204 -4.26 6.21 -1.05
C ILE A 204 -3.25 7.14 -0.40
N GLU A 205 -3.50 8.43 -0.48
CA GLU A 205 -2.86 9.41 0.39
C GLU A 205 -3.53 9.33 1.77
N MET A 206 -2.81 8.78 2.75
CA MET A 206 -3.35 8.60 4.09
C MET A 206 -3.45 9.94 4.80
N SER A 207 -4.62 10.21 5.37
CA SER A 207 -4.90 11.46 6.10
C SER A 207 -4.58 11.38 7.58
N GLY A 208 -4.28 10.18 8.11
CA GLY A 208 -4.18 9.92 9.55
C GLY A 208 -5.53 9.91 10.27
N VAL A 209 -6.64 9.96 9.54
CA VAL A 209 -8.00 9.87 10.08
C VAL A 209 -8.66 8.63 9.51
N ARG A 210 -8.80 7.61 10.35
CA ARG A 210 -9.27 6.26 9.97
C ARG A 210 -10.50 6.27 9.05
N GLU A 211 -11.54 7.03 9.39
CA GLU A 211 -12.78 7.08 8.60
C GLU A 211 -12.57 7.73 7.22
N LYS A 212 -11.70 8.73 7.12
CA LYS A 212 -11.37 9.36 5.84
C LYS A 212 -10.61 8.39 4.96
N ASP A 213 -9.64 7.67 5.54
CA ASP A 213 -8.80 6.71 4.81
C ASP A 213 -9.64 5.51 4.33
N ILE A 214 -10.54 4.97 5.17
CA ILE A 214 -11.48 3.91 4.78
C ILE A 214 -12.35 4.35 3.60
N ARG A 215 -12.90 5.58 3.63
CA ARG A 215 -13.72 6.09 2.52
C ARG A 215 -12.90 6.31 1.26
N ALA A 216 -11.66 6.80 1.39
CA ALA A 216 -10.75 6.97 0.26
C ALA A 216 -10.40 5.63 -0.38
N ALA A 217 -10.05 4.62 0.42
CA ALA A 217 -9.77 3.27 -0.04
C ALA A 217 -10.97 2.63 -0.72
N SER A 218 -12.16 2.76 -0.14
CA SER A 218 -13.40 2.23 -0.72
C SER A 218 -13.74 2.86 -2.07
N ARG A 219 -13.51 4.18 -2.22
CA ARG A 219 -13.67 4.87 -3.51
C ARG A 219 -12.65 4.39 -4.53
N ALA A 220 -11.37 4.38 -4.15
CA ALA A 220 -10.31 3.93 -5.05
C ALA A 220 -10.54 2.50 -5.55
N TYR A 221 -10.98 1.59 -4.67
CA TYR A 221 -11.30 0.22 -5.06
C TYR A 221 -12.53 0.15 -5.98
N LYS A 222 -13.59 0.92 -5.69
CA LYS A 222 -14.77 1.00 -6.55
C LYS A 222 -14.42 1.49 -7.95
N ASP A 223 -13.55 2.51 -8.04
CA ASP A 223 -13.11 3.07 -9.33
C ASP A 223 -12.29 2.04 -10.15
N GLN A 224 -11.51 1.19 -9.47
CA GLN A 224 -10.71 0.14 -10.12
C GLN A 224 -11.51 -1.10 -10.50
N SER A 225 -12.45 -1.55 -9.66
CA SER A 225 -13.11 -2.85 -9.78
C SER A 225 -14.60 -2.77 -10.13
N GLY A 226 -15.20 -1.59 -10.05
CA GLY A 226 -16.65 -1.42 -10.14
C GLY A 226 -17.41 -1.88 -8.88
N THR A 227 -16.71 -2.48 -7.88
CA THR A 227 -17.35 -3.10 -6.70
C THR A 227 -17.20 -2.20 -5.48
N SER A 228 -18.31 -1.96 -4.77
CA SER A 228 -18.27 -1.20 -3.52
C SER A 228 -17.94 -2.12 -2.34
N THR A 229 -17.00 -1.67 -1.48
CA THR A 229 -16.68 -2.32 -0.20
C THR A 229 -17.25 -1.56 1.00
N TYR A 230 -17.91 -0.43 0.78
CA TYR A 230 -18.48 0.42 1.81
C TYR A 230 -19.99 0.27 1.86
N TYR A 231 -20.46 -0.72 2.63
CA TYR A 231 -21.87 -0.99 2.87
C TYR A 231 -22.10 -1.61 4.26
N THR A 232 -23.35 -1.56 4.72
CA THR A 232 -23.75 -2.19 5.99
C THR A 232 -23.49 -3.70 5.93
N ASN A 233 -22.90 -4.26 7.00
CA ASN A 233 -22.52 -5.67 7.09
C ASN A 233 -21.49 -6.14 6.06
N ALA A 234 -20.64 -5.25 5.58
CA ALA A 234 -19.51 -5.62 4.74
C ALA A 234 -18.66 -6.72 5.41
N PRO A 235 -18.27 -7.78 4.66
CA PRO A 235 -17.51 -8.91 5.22
C PRO A 235 -16.06 -8.55 5.56
N GLY A 236 -15.57 -7.44 5.06
CA GLY A 236 -14.21 -6.97 5.26
C GLY A 236 -14.15 -5.60 5.93
N THR A 237 -12.93 -5.24 6.28
CA THR A 237 -12.55 -3.91 6.75
C THR A 237 -11.23 -3.49 6.11
N TRP A 238 -11.05 -2.19 5.92
CA TRP A 238 -9.79 -1.66 5.41
C TRP A 238 -8.74 -1.60 6.52
N HIS A 239 -7.59 -2.21 6.26
CA HIS A 239 -6.41 -2.24 7.09
C HIS A 239 -5.31 -1.37 6.48
N HIS A 240 -4.65 -0.55 7.30
CA HIS A 240 -3.51 0.26 6.87
C HIS A 240 -2.25 -0.59 6.85
N GLU A 241 -1.61 -0.73 5.69
CA GLU A 241 -0.35 -1.43 5.58
C GLU A 241 0.83 -0.62 6.12
N PRO A 242 1.91 -1.30 6.53
CA PRO A 242 3.08 -0.64 7.11
C PRO A 242 3.88 0.26 6.16
N ASP A 243 3.56 0.30 4.89
CA ASP A 243 4.22 1.15 3.88
C ASP A 243 3.71 2.59 3.86
N GLY A 244 2.64 2.88 4.62
CA GLY A 244 2.07 4.23 4.77
C GLY A 244 1.23 4.73 3.59
N VAL A 245 1.01 3.93 2.56
CA VAL A 245 0.20 4.29 1.38
C VAL A 245 -0.81 3.23 0.99
N THR A 246 -0.56 1.96 1.31
CA THR A 246 -1.42 0.84 0.93
C THR A 246 -2.49 0.57 1.98
N MET A 247 -3.70 0.37 1.51
CA MET A 247 -4.82 -0.15 2.31
C MET A 247 -5.22 -1.53 1.76
N SER A 248 -5.34 -2.51 2.66
CA SER A 248 -5.79 -3.88 2.34
C SER A 248 -7.20 -4.12 2.87
N TYR A 249 -8.09 -4.63 2.02
CA TYR A 249 -9.44 -5.01 2.44
C TYR A 249 -9.42 -6.44 2.95
N VAL A 250 -9.44 -6.61 4.26
CA VAL A 250 -9.19 -7.87 4.98
C VAL A 250 -10.45 -8.38 5.68
N ASP A 251 -10.47 -9.66 6.02
CA ASP A 251 -11.56 -10.27 6.80
C ASP A 251 -11.79 -9.50 8.10
N LYS A 252 -13.04 -9.04 8.29
CA LYS A 252 -13.42 -8.16 9.40
C LYS A 252 -13.39 -8.87 10.74
N ASP A 253 -13.77 -10.14 10.79
CA ASP A 253 -13.86 -10.89 12.04
C ASP A 253 -12.47 -11.21 12.56
N ILE A 254 -11.55 -11.62 11.69
CA ILE A 254 -10.14 -11.86 12.03
C ILE A 254 -9.48 -10.56 12.48
N HIS A 255 -9.63 -9.48 11.70
CA HIS A 255 -9.01 -8.20 12.03
C HIS A 255 -9.52 -7.64 13.37
N THR A 256 -10.84 -7.71 13.61
CA THR A 256 -11.45 -7.24 14.87
C THR A 256 -11.04 -8.10 16.06
N ALA A 257 -11.02 -9.43 15.89
CA ALA A 257 -10.60 -10.35 16.93
C ALA A 257 -9.11 -10.18 17.29
N TYR A 258 -8.26 -9.95 16.28
CA TYR A 258 -6.86 -9.63 16.48
C TYR A 258 -6.68 -8.32 17.28
N GLN A 259 -7.42 -7.26 16.94
CA GLN A 259 -7.35 -6.00 17.69
C GLN A 259 -7.72 -6.19 19.17
N LYS A 260 -8.73 -7.01 19.47
CA LYS A 260 -9.12 -7.35 20.83
C LYS A 260 -8.02 -8.14 21.57
N ALA A 261 -7.42 -9.13 20.92
CA ALA A 261 -6.31 -9.92 21.46
C ALA A 261 -5.07 -9.07 21.76
N ASN A 262 -4.87 -7.99 21.02
CA ASN A 262 -3.78 -7.03 21.22
C ASN A 262 -4.07 -5.98 22.34
N GLY A 263 -5.18 -6.13 23.08
CA GLY A 263 -5.57 -5.20 24.15
C GLY A 263 -6.17 -3.88 23.66
N SER A 264 -6.55 -3.80 22.39
CA SER A 264 -7.09 -2.60 21.73
C SER A 264 -8.61 -2.55 21.72
N ALA A 265 -9.29 -2.98 22.77
CA ALA A 265 -10.76 -3.12 22.77
C ALA A 265 -11.53 -1.82 22.44
N ASN A 266 -10.93 -0.62 22.57
CA ASN A 266 -11.59 0.66 22.31
C ASN A 266 -10.67 1.82 21.95
N SER A 267 -9.40 1.62 21.84
CA SER A 267 -8.50 2.70 21.52
C SER A 267 -7.90 2.41 20.17
N GLY A 268 -8.23 3.04 19.12
CA GLY A 268 -7.51 3.04 17.86
C GLY A 268 -5.99 3.09 18.04
N THR A 269 -5.49 2.16 18.87
CA THR A 269 -4.08 2.00 19.16
C THR A 269 -3.47 1.38 17.95
N PRO A 270 -2.67 2.13 17.23
CA PRO A 270 -2.07 1.66 16.03
C PRO A 270 -1.25 0.41 16.35
N HIS A 271 -1.64 -0.74 15.79
CA HIS A 271 -0.60 -1.62 15.34
C HIS A 271 0.28 -0.76 14.45
N ALA A 272 1.56 -1.01 14.46
CA ALA A 272 2.53 -0.32 13.66
C ALA A 272 2.13 -0.30 12.17
N GLY A 273 1.32 0.64 11.76
CA GLY A 273 0.77 0.82 10.41
C GLY A 273 0.18 2.22 10.25
N GLY A 274 0.06 2.65 9.05
CA GLY A 274 -0.36 3.89 8.46
C GLY A 274 -0.80 5.07 9.32
N ASP A 275 -1.80 4.90 10.18
CA ASP A 275 -2.37 6.00 10.95
C ASP A 275 -1.36 6.58 11.98
N SER A 276 -0.58 5.74 12.65
CA SER A 276 0.48 6.19 13.57
C SER A 276 1.65 6.82 12.82
N MET A 277 1.92 6.38 11.60
CA MET A 277 3.02 6.92 10.81
C MET A 277 2.72 8.33 10.28
N VAL A 278 1.44 8.66 10.08
CA VAL A 278 1.02 9.99 9.63
C VAL A 278 0.85 10.96 10.80
N ARG A 279 0.53 10.44 12.01
CA ARG A 279 0.29 11.27 13.19
C ARG A 279 1.53 11.55 14.03
N ASP A 280 2.55 10.72 13.93
CA ASP A 280 3.77 10.87 14.73
C ASP A 280 4.83 11.60 13.90
N PRO A 281 5.16 12.87 14.22
CA PRO A 281 6.11 13.67 13.46
C PRO A 281 7.58 13.21 13.61
N VAL A 282 7.82 12.04 14.15
CA VAL A 282 9.15 11.42 14.21
C VAL A 282 9.56 10.85 12.83
N PHE A 283 8.70 11.05 11.83
CA PHE A 283 8.97 10.70 10.44
C PHE A 283 9.40 11.90 9.60
#